data_2079e8504473bb1472c97c9787206fe0
#
_entry.id   2079e8504473bb1472c97c9787206fe0
#
_cell.length_a   1.000
_cell.length_b   1.000
_cell.length_c   1.000
_cell.angle_alpha   90.00
_cell.angle_beta   90.00
_cell.angle_gamma   90.00
#
_symmetry.space_group_name_H-M   'P 1'
#
loop_
_entity.id
_entity.type
_entity.pdbx_description
1 polymer ?
#
loop_
_entity_poly.entity_id
_entity_poly.type
_entity_poly.pdbx_seq_one_letter_code
_entity_poly.pdbx_strand_id
1 'polypeptide(L)'
;MRLLSKFLIFLFFIFTQTITNLYAGIASGPAVHDRNVIPLPRPPTEPKVDKVSVPINPITGILRIDDSGSRSTGFTKGLIGISFNDFLKKGETLTIREIHTSGNGTDYLELGAKFPVGLEGSTLAFRVGAIKYDVGQQNAVADATGNSDFIDANFIKPFYKSTDLNLSFGVSAIRASYIENRSITISGTAPGTPATDKINQRADLSLYFNSYDKVFNQAGTTGKISFSKGDNNANHTKDDLGGPTGSFSKVTAQVNRLEKITEQDNLYIRFKGQYALTPLDAAEEFSLGGLYNVRVYPNSEGGGADNADSGFVINFELERMLTKNIKAFAFYDFGKISIYENYGDSTEAKSSLPISGFKTNKNTYNLKDSGLGLEWEAMPNTKFNMLWAHKLGNNPGRRTDNSDFDRTSTKDLIRFGFTQQF
;
A
#
# COMPACT_ATOMS: atom_id res chain seq x y z
N MET A 1 -15.11 -33.28 -4.56
CA MET A 1 -15.80 -32.50 -3.54
C MET A 1 -15.43 -32.85 -2.10
N ARG A 2 -15.41 -34.12 -1.67
CA ARG A 2 -15.08 -34.49 -0.28
C ARG A 2 -13.63 -34.22 0.19
N LEU A 3 -12.65 -34.16 -0.72
CA LEU A 3 -11.25 -33.84 -0.36
C LEU A 3 -11.04 -32.33 -0.19
N LEU A 4 -11.72 -31.51 -1.01
CA LEU A 4 -11.64 -30.05 -0.96
C LEU A 4 -12.29 -29.51 0.32
N SER A 5 -13.43 -30.12 0.75
CA SER A 5 -14.06 -29.74 2.02
C SER A 5 -13.22 -30.13 3.23
N LYS A 6 -12.52 -31.25 3.19
CA LYS A 6 -11.59 -31.66 4.27
C LYS A 6 -10.33 -30.81 4.33
N PHE A 7 -9.81 -30.36 3.17
CA PHE A 7 -8.66 -29.48 3.11
C PHE A 7 -9.02 -28.04 3.57
N LEU A 8 -10.19 -27.53 3.17
CA LEU A 8 -10.72 -26.26 3.68
C LEU A 8 -11.01 -26.32 5.19
N ILE A 9 -11.55 -27.44 5.70
CA ILE A 9 -11.78 -27.68 7.13
C ILE A 9 -10.43 -27.83 7.87
N PHE A 10 -9.42 -28.48 7.28
CA PHE A 10 -8.10 -28.63 7.86
C PHE A 10 -7.33 -27.30 7.88
N LEU A 11 -7.41 -26.49 6.82
CA LEU A 11 -6.94 -25.11 6.82
C LEU A 11 -7.68 -24.26 7.87
N PHE A 12 -9.00 -24.39 7.96
CA PHE A 12 -9.80 -23.68 8.96
C PHE A 12 -9.45 -24.12 10.40
N PHE A 13 -9.15 -25.42 10.64
CA PHE A 13 -8.77 -25.94 11.96
C PHE A 13 -7.34 -25.58 12.36
N ILE A 14 -6.37 -25.57 11.43
CA ILE A 14 -5.03 -25.03 11.69
C ILE A 14 -5.14 -23.52 11.96
N PHE A 15 -5.98 -22.81 11.22
CA PHE A 15 -6.23 -21.39 11.39
C PHE A 15 -6.83 -21.05 12.78
N THR A 16 -7.78 -21.81 13.28
CA THR A 16 -8.41 -21.53 14.57
C THR A 16 -7.47 -21.81 15.75
N GLN A 17 -6.56 -22.76 15.65
CA GLN A 17 -5.61 -23.05 16.73
C GLN A 17 -4.38 -22.12 16.74
N THR A 18 -3.95 -21.63 15.58
CA THR A 18 -2.83 -20.67 15.48
C THR A 18 -3.27 -19.25 15.82
N ILE A 19 -4.52 -18.90 15.49
CA ILE A 19 -5.10 -17.58 15.75
C ILE A 19 -5.39 -17.37 17.26
N THR A 20 -5.79 -18.40 17.99
CA THR A 20 -6.06 -18.29 19.44
C THR A 20 -4.84 -17.93 20.29
N ASN A 21 -3.63 -18.11 19.78
CA ASN A 21 -2.39 -17.76 20.48
C ASN A 21 -1.75 -16.44 19.98
N LEU A 22 -2.36 -15.75 19.00
CA LEU A 22 -1.81 -14.54 18.36
C LEU A 22 -2.58 -13.26 18.68
N TYR A 23 -3.54 -13.31 19.63
CA TYR A 23 -4.36 -12.16 19.96
C TYR A 23 -3.68 -11.25 20.99
N ALA A 24 -3.23 -10.15 20.55
CA ALA A 24 -3.18 -8.85 21.23
C ALA A 24 -2.64 -7.75 20.30
N GLY A 25 -3.41 -6.81 20.06
CA GLY A 25 -3.35 -5.40 19.77
C GLY A 25 -2.85 -4.76 18.46
N ILE A 26 -3.55 -3.87 17.69
CA ILE A 26 -3.01 -2.88 16.72
C ILE A 26 -3.95 -1.76 16.33
N ALA A 27 -3.48 -0.52 16.29
CA ALA A 27 -4.04 0.56 15.50
C ALA A 27 -2.97 1.53 15.01
N SER A 28 -3.30 2.35 13.98
CA SER A 28 -2.50 3.43 13.41
C SER A 28 -1.01 3.15 13.17
N GLY A 29 -0.68 1.95 12.72
CA GLY A 29 0.54 1.74 11.98
C GLY A 29 0.40 2.36 10.59
N PRO A 30 1.50 2.74 9.91
CA PRO A 30 1.44 3.18 8.53
C PRO A 30 0.63 2.15 7.76
N ALA A 31 -0.44 2.61 7.13
CA ALA A 31 -1.32 1.74 6.39
C ALA A 31 -0.46 0.83 5.50
N VAL A 32 -0.48 -0.48 5.78
CA VAL A 32 0.16 -1.47 4.91
C VAL A 32 -0.72 -1.57 3.67
N HIS A 33 -0.92 -0.42 3.02
CA HIS A 33 -1.62 -0.26 1.77
C HIS A 33 -0.67 -0.36 0.57
N ASP A 34 0.42 -1.11 0.71
CA ASP A 34 1.18 -1.55 -0.47
C ASP A 34 0.45 -2.72 -1.19
N ARG A 35 -0.90 -2.69 -1.11
CA ARG A 35 -1.78 -3.72 -1.67
C ARG A 35 -1.86 -3.70 -3.19
N ASN A 36 -1.28 -2.71 -3.86
CA ASN A 36 -1.50 -2.51 -5.28
C ASN A 36 -0.26 -1.99 -6.01
N VAL A 37 0.87 -2.62 -5.85
CA VAL A 37 1.86 -2.56 -6.92
C VAL A 37 1.27 -3.38 -8.07
N ILE A 38 0.51 -2.72 -8.92
CA ILE A 38 0.13 -3.30 -10.20
C ILE A 38 1.45 -3.56 -10.93
N PRO A 39 1.81 -4.81 -11.26
CA PRO A 39 3.04 -5.08 -11.98
C PRO A 39 3.05 -4.23 -13.24
N LEU A 40 4.17 -3.61 -13.57
CA LEU A 40 4.35 -2.89 -14.82
C LEU A 40 3.90 -3.77 -15.98
N PRO A 41 3.06 -3.27 -16.89
CA PRO A 41 2.76 -3.99 -18.10
C PRO A 41 4.08 -4.21 -18.84
N ARG A 42 4.44 -5.46 -19.09
CA ARG A 42 5.48 -5.74 -20.08
C ARG A 42 4.93 -5.30 -21.43
N PRO A 43 5.71 -4.56 -22.26
CA PRO A 43 5.30 -4.29 -23.62
C PRO A 43 4.97 -5.64 -24.30
N PRO A 44 3.90 -5.72 -25.10
CA PRO A 44 3.56 -6.94 -25.79
C PRO A 44 4.73 -7.33 -26.69
N THR A 45 5.35 -8.47 -26.40
CA THR A 45 6.02 -9.21 -27.46
C THR A 45 4.92 -9.65 -28.40
N GLU A 46 5.12 -9.44 -29.72
CA GLU A 46 4.15 -9.82 -30.75
C GLU A 46 3.54 -11.19 -30.46
N PRO A 47 2.22 -11.37 -30.53
CA PRO A 47 1.57 -12.63 -30.25
C PRO A 47 1.95 -13.63 -31.35
N LYS A 48 3.00 -14.42 -31.14
CA LYS A 48 3.08 -15.72 -31.80
C LYS A 48 2.03 -16.59 -31.16
N VAL A 49 0.95 -16.81 -31.90
CA VAL A 49 -0.09 -17.77 -31.58
C VAL A 49 0.47 -19.18 -31.78
N ASP A 50 1.29 -19.61 -30.87
CA ASP A 50 1.55 -21.02 -30.63
C ASP A 50 1.14 -21.27 -29.18
N LYS A 51 0.22 -22.20 -28.98
CA LYS A 51 -0.11 -22.76 -27.67
C LYS A 51 1.08 -23.55 -27.14
N VAL A 52 2.19 -22.88 -26.92
CA VAL A 52 3.25 -23.41 -26.09
C VAL A 52 2.79 -23.22 -24.67
N SER A 53 2.35 -24.31 -24.03
CA SER A 53 2.20 -24.36 -22.59
C SER A 53 3.56 -24.08 -21.99
N VAL A 54 3.84 -22.81 -21.65
CA VAL A 54 5.00 -22.48 -20.82
C VAL A 54 4.82 -23.26 -19.54
N PRO A 55 5.77 -24.14 -19.15
CA PRO A 55 5.65 -24.89 -17.91
C PRO A 55 5.50 -23.87 -16.78
N ILE A 56 4.39 -23.97 -16.05
CA ILE A 56 4.15 -23.13 -14.88
C ILE A 56 5.17 -23.53 -13.85
N ASN A 57 6.03 -22.62 -13.42
CA ASN A 57 6.91 -22.87 -12.30
C ASN A 57 6.02 -23.15 -11.06
N PRO A 58 6.04 -24.36 -10.50
CA PRO A 58 5.12 -24.73 -9.42
C PRO A 58 5.35 -23.90 -8.15
N ILE A 59 6.56 -23.39 -7.97
CA ILE A 59 6.90 -22.54 -6.83
C ILE A 59 7.62 -21.31 -7.38
N THR A 60 7.13 -20.14 -7.01
CA THR A 60 7.78 -18.86 -7.28
C THR A 60 7.89 -18.07 -5.98
N GLY A 61 8.89 -17.24 -5.87
CA GLY A 61 9.06 -16.47 -4.65
C GLY A 61 9.80 -15.15 -4.87
N ILE A 62 9.76 -14.34 -3.83
CA ILE A 62 10.47 -13.07 -3.74
C ILE A 62 11.06 -12.90 -2.34
N LEU A 63 12.31 -12.53 -2.29
CA LEU A 63 12.98 -12.01 -1.11
C LEU A 63 13.36 -10.56 -1.41
N ARG A 64 12.99 -9.65 -0.53
CA ARG A 64 13.34 -8.25 -0.64
C ARG A 64 13.81 -7.71 0.69
N ILE A 65 14.87 -6.92 0.67
CA ILE A 65 15.37 -6.20 1.82
C ILE A 65 15.59 -4.77 1.37
N ASP A 66 14.99 -3.81 2.06
CA ASP A 66 15.14 -2.40 1.77
C ASP A 66 15.02 -1.53 3.03
N ASP A 67 15.30 -0.25 2.88
CA ASP A 67 15.19 0.76 3.92
C ASP A 67 13.90 1.60 3.82
N SER A 68 12.82 1.00 3.27
CA SER A 68 11.52 1.66 3.11
C SER A 68 10.62 1.60 4.35
N GLY A 69 11.12 1.08 5.45
CA GLY A 69 10.41 1.09 6.73
C GLY A 69 10.27 2.49 7.33
N SER A 70 9.71 2.57 8.52
CA SER A 70 9.54 3.80 9.29
C SER A 70 10.59 3.89 10.41
N ARG A 71 11.00 5.08 10.79
CA ARG A 71 11.86 5.26 11.97
C ARG A 71 11.17 4.89 13.27
N SER A 72 9.86 4.99 13.31
CA SER A 72 9.06 4.64 14.50
C SER A 72 8.78 3.16 14.64
N THR A 73 8.69 2.41 13.51
CA THR A 73 8.35 1.00 13.49
C THR A 73 9.41 0.12 12.83
N GLY A 74 10.64 0.61 12.73
CA GLY A 74 11.77 -0.10 12.11
C GLY A 74 12.07 0.36 10.68
N PHE A 75 13.31 0.80 10.47
CA PHE A 75 13.76 1.42 9.23
C PHE A 75 14.03 0.41 8.11
N THR A 76 14.73 -0.68 8.44
CA THR A 76 15.01 -1.76 7.48
C THR A 76 13.81 -2.70 7.44
N LYS A 77 13.36 -3.01 6.23
CA LYS A 77 12.23 -3.90 5.96
C LYS A 77 12.68 -5.11 5.16
N GLY A 78 12.42 -6.29 5.69
CA GLY A 78 12.50 -7.56 5.00
C GLY A 78 11.13 -8.03 4.55
N LEU A 79 11.02 -8.55 3.33
CA LEU A 79 9.83 -9.19 2.79
C LEU A 79 10.23 -10.52 2.18
N ILE A 80 9.49 -11.57 2.53
CA ILE A 80 9.51 -12.85 1.85
C ILE A 80 8.10 -13.17 1.36
N GLY A 81 8.01 -13.61 0.12
CA GLY A 81 6.76 -14.07 -0.47
C GLY A 81 6.99 -15.37 -1.23
N ILE A 82 6.13 -16.35 -1.03
CA ILE A 82 6.18 -17.64 -1.73
C ILE A 82 4.81 -17.90 -2.33
N SER A 83 4.78 -18.32 -3.58
CA SER A 83 3.57 -18.70 -4.30
C SER A 83 3.68 -20.12 -4.80
N PHE A 84 2.66 -20.92 -4.51
CA PHE A 84 2.45 -22.27 -5.03
C PHE A 84 1.44 -22.19 -6.17
N ASN A 85 1.87 -22.46 -7.38
CA ASN A 85 1.08 -22.30 -8.59
C ASN A 85 0.58 -23.67 -9.06
N ASP A 86 -0.73 -23.77 -9.30
CA ASP A 86 -1.39 -24.97 -9.84
C ASP A 86 -1.12 -26.27 -9.02
N PHE A 87 -0.96 -26.12 -7.71
CA PHE A 87 -0.71 -27.24 -6.78
C PHE A 87 -1.87 -28.26 -6.80
N LEU A 88 -3.09 -27.78 -6.87
CA LEU A 88 -4.32 -28.60 -6.97
C LEU A 88 -4.68 -28.93 -8.43
N LYS A 89 -3.84 -28.55 -9.42
CA LYS A 89 -4.08 -28.72 -10.86
C LYS A 89 -5.40 -28.11 -11.36
N LYS A 90 -5.74 -26.94 -10.84
CA LYS A 90 -6.96 -26.17 -11.18
C LYS A 90 -6.65 -24.73 -11.57
N GLY A 91 -5.35 -24.42 -11.79
CA GLY A 91 -4.89 -23.06 -12.15
C GLY A 91 -4.91 -22.08 -10.98
N GLU A 92 -5.02 -22.58 -9.74
CA GLU A 92 -4.98 -21.73 -8.55
C GLU A 92 -3.57 -21.28 -8.19
N THR A 93 -3.51 -20.19 -7.39
CA THR A 93 -2.28 -19.73 -6.77
C THR A 93 -2.51 -19.58 -5.27
N LEU A 94 -1.69 -20.26 -4.48
CA LEU A 94 -1.66 -20.08 -3.02
C LEU A 94 -0.43 -19.24 -2.68
N THR A 95 -0.56 -18.24 -1.80
CA THR A 95 0.54 -17.33 -1.43
C THR A 95 0.71 -17.26 0.06
N ILE A 96 1.98 -17.19 0.48
CA ILE A 96 2.38 -16.84 1.84
C ILE A 96 3.26 -15.60 1.71
N ARG A 97 2.99 -14.57 2.49
CA ARG A 97 3.81 -13.35 2.53
C ARG A 97 4.08 -12.97 3.97
N GLU A 98 5.33 -12.67 4.25
CA GLU A 98 5.78 -12.16 5.52
C GLU A 98 6.54 -10.86 5.31
N ILE A 99 6.34 -9.89 6.20
CA ILE A 99 7.12 -8.66 6.28
C ILE A 99 7.55 -8.49 7.72
N HIS A 100 8.83 -8.21 7.91
CA HIS A 100 9.44 -7.87 9.19
C HIS A 100 10.22 -6.57 9.06
N THR A 101 10.15 -5.71 10.08
CA THR A 101 10.99 -4.50 10.13
C THR A 101 11.99 -4.58 11.30
N SER A 102 13.11 -3.86 11.17
CA SER A 102 14.17 -3.87 12.17
C SER A 102 13.69 -3.46 13.56
N GLY A 103 14.31 -4.03 14.58
CA GLY A 103 13.88 -3.87 15.96
C GLY A 103 12.60 -4.69 16.23
N ASN A 104 11.80 -4.29 17.19
CA ASN A 104 10.49 -4.91 17.46
C ASN A 104 9.37 -4.18 16.68
N GLY A 105 9.69 -3.69 15.47
CA GLY A 105 8.85 -2.73 14.77
C GLY A 105 7.54 -3.29 14.24
N THR A 106 7.54 -3.87 13.04
CA THR A 106 6.31 -4.39 12.41
C THR A 106 6.53 -5.82 11.96
N ASP A 107 5.63 -6.70 12.34
CA ASP A 107 5.48 -8.06 11.82
C ASP A 107 4.17 -8.16 11.06
N TYR A 108 4.20 -8.68 9.85
CA TYR A 108 3.04 -8.92 9.00
C TYR A 108 3.09 -10.31 8.41
N LEU A 109 1.98 -11.03 8.50
CA LEU A 109 1.78 -12.32 7.85
C LEU A 109 0.48 -12.29 7.04
N GLU A 110 0.55 -12.72 5.79
CA GLU A 110 -0.61 -12.87 4.90
C GLU A 110 -0.62 -14.25 4.25
N LEU A 111 -1.78 -14.86 4.22
CA LEU A 111 -2.06 -16.04 3.42
C LEU A 111 -3.10 -15.68 2.37
N GLY A 112 -2.84 -16.05 1.13
CA GLY A 112 -3.71 -15.78 0.00
C GLY A 112 -4.02 -17.05 -0.79
N ALA A 113 -5.21 -17.07 -1.38
CA ALA A 113 -5.63 -18.10 -2.33
C ALA A 113 -6.39 -17.44 -3.47
N LYS A 114 -5.98 -17.69 -4.70
CA LYS A 114 -6.62 -17.19 -5.92
C LYS A 114 -7.01 -18.37 -6.80
N PHE A 115 -8.27 -18.41 -7.22
CA PHE A 115 -8.84 -19.46 -8.04
C PHE A 115 -9.38 -18.87 -9.35
N PRO A 116 -9.11 -19.49 -10.50
CA PRO A 116 -9.90 -19.25 -11.69
C PRO A 116 -11.31 -19.81 -11.48
N VAL A 117 -12.35 -19.06 -11.82
CA VAL A 117 -13.74 -19.44 -11.64
C VAL A 117 -14.51 -19.23 -12.94
N GLY A 118 -15.25 -20.27 -13.35
CA GLY A 118 -15.99 -20.23 -14.59
C GLY A 118 -15.12 -20.19 -15.84
N LEU A 119 -15.72 -19.76 -16.94
CA LEU A 119 -15.08 -19.53 -18.22
C LEU A 119 -14.64 -18.06 -18.32
N GLU A 120 -13.78 -17.71 -19.27
CA GLU A 120 -13.42 -16.32 -19.61
C GLU A 120 -12.42 -15.60 -18.68
N GLY A 121 -11.68 -16.31 -17.83
CA GLY A 121 -10.61 -15.71 -17.01
C GLY A 121 -11.08 -14.95 -15.77
N SER A 122 -12.30 -15.20 -15.32
CA SER A 122 -12.77 -14.71 -14.02
C SER A 122 -11.96 -15.33 -12.88
N THR A 123 -11.71 -14.57 -11.81
CA THR A 123 -10.95 -15.04 -10.66
C THR A 123 -11.66 -14.68 -9.35
N LEU A 124 -11.55 -15.58 -8.39
CA LEU A 124 -11.96 -15.36 -7.01
C LEU A 124 -10.72 -15.50 -6.12
N ALA A 125 -10.45 -14.52 -5.30
CA ALA A 125 -9.32 -14.51 -4.38
C ALA A 125 -9.80 -14.27 -2.96
N PHE A 126 -9.10 -14.92 -2.02
CA PHE A 126 -9.28 -14.73 -0.59
C PHE A 126 -7.93 -14.41 0.02
N ARG A 127 -7.91 -13.52 1.00
CA ARG A 127 -6.72 -13.24 1.81
C ARG A 127 -7.13 -13.10 3.25
N VAL A 128 -6.25 -13.58 4.11
CA VAL A 128 -6.32 -13.34 5.55
C VAL A 128 -4.93 -12.93 5.99
N GLY A 129 -4.84 -12.04 6.94
CA GLY A 129 -3.55 -11.61 7.45
C GLY A 129 -3.66 -10.98 8.82
N ALA A 130 -2.50 -10.89 9.44
CA ALA A 130 -2.32 -10.23 10.72
C ALA A 130 -1.09 -9.33 10.67
N ILE A 131 -1.17 -8.23 11.38
CA ILE A 131 -0.07 -7.28 11.60
C ILE A 131 0.11 -7.13 13.09
N LYS A 132 1.34 -7.04 13.56
CA LYS A 132 1.72 -6.59 14.88
C LYS A 132 2.76 -5.49 14.73
N TYR A 133 2.68 -4.43 15.53
CA TYR A 133 3.70 -3.39 15.52
C TYR A 133 3.97 -2.81 16.90
N ASP A 134 5.15 -2.24 17.03
CA ASP A 134 5.60 -1.48 18.18
C ASP A 134 6.14 -0.13 17.69
N VAL A 135 5.53 0.96 18.15
CA VAL A 135 5.89 2.34 17.81
C VAL A 135 6.71 2.94 18.95
N GLY A 136 7.80 2.29 19.35
CA GLY A 136 8.64 2.73 20.48
C GLY A 136 10.03 3.21 20.06
N GLN A 137 10.39 3.12 18.77
CA GLN A 137 11.75 3.40 18.34
C GLN A 137 12.02 4.88 18.14
N GLN A 138 13.08 5.36 18.76
CA GLN A 138 13.80 6.64 18.71
C GLN A 138 13.03 7.96 18.49
N ASN A 139 11.83 7.98 17.95
CA ASN A 139 11.12 9.21 17.58
C ASN A 139 9.60 9.17 17.80
N ALA A 140 9.09 8.17 18.50
CA ALA A 140 7.66 8.09 18.82
C ALA A 140 7.23 9.23 19.76
N VAL A 141 6.09 9.84 19.47
CA VAL A 141 5.48 10.85 20.36
C VAL A 141 4.91 10.17 21.60
N ALA A 142 4.56 8.87 21.46
CA ALA A 142 4.11 7.99 22.54
C ALA A 142 4.45 6.55 22.13
N ASP A 143 4.84 5.74 23.10
CA ASP A 143 4.95 4.31 22.87
C ASP A 143 3.56 3.76 22.61
N ALA A 144 3.39 3.17 21.44
CA ALA A 144 2.13 2.52 21.08
C ALA A 144 2.43 1.12 20.56
N THR A 145 1.67 0.16 21.02
CA THR A 145 1.69 -1.19 20.49
C THR A 145 0.34 -1.53 19.93
N GLY A 146 0.39 -2.21 18.85
CA GLY A 146 -0.85 -2.49 18.26
C GLY A 146 -0.90 -3.78 17.41
N ASN A 147 -2.12 -4.39 17.08
CA ASN A 147 -2.38 -5.55 16.20
C ASN A 147 -3.59 -5.30 15.29
N SER A 148 -3.63 -5.84 14.08
CA SER A 148 -4.81 -5.90 13.21
C SER A 148 -4.89 -7.26 12.55
N ASP A 149 -6.03 -7.77 12.42
CA ASP A 149 -6.31 -8.89 11.54
C ASP A 149 -7.30 -8.47 10.46
N PHE A 150 -7.20 -9.10 9.32
CA PHE A 150 -8.13 -8.84 8.25
C PHE A 150 -8.50 -10.11 7.48
N ILE A 151 -9.68 -10.09 6.91
CA ILE A 151 -10.12 -11.01 5.87
C ILE A 151 -10.61 -10.20 4.67
N ASP A 152 -10.25 -10.66 3.48
CA ASP A 152 -10.55 -10.02 2.20
C ASP A 152 -11.00 -11.09 1.21
N ALA A 153 -12.09 -10.79 0.50
CA ALA A 153 -12.56 -11.57 -0.63
C ALA A 153 -12.67 -10.66 -1.85
N ASN A 154 -12.17 -11.09 -3.00
CA ASN A 154 -12.14 -10.31 -4.23
C ASN A 154 -12.55 -11.18 -5.42
N PHE A 155 -13.55 -10.75 -6.18
CA PHE A 155 -13.96 -11.34 -7.44
C PHE A 155 -13.65 -10.38 -8.57
N ILE A 156 -12.97 -10.86 -9.62
CA ILE A 156 -12.67 -10.07 -10.83
C ILE A 156 -13.19 -10.82 -12.04
N LYS A 157 -13.94 -10.12 -12.91
CA LYS A 157 -14.46 -10.64 -14.17
C LYS A 157 -14.05 -9.76 -15.34
N PRO A 158 -13.28 -10.28 -16.32
CA PRO A 158 -13.09 -9.62 -17.60
C PRO A 158 -14.44 -9.52 -18.33
N PHE A 159 -14.71 -8.35 -18.92
CA PHE A 159 -15.93 -8.14 -19.71
C PHE A 159 -15.68 -7.57 -21.11
N TYR A 160 -14.48 -7.05 -21.34
CA TYR A 160 -14.03 -6.63 -22.66
C TYR A 160 -12.57 -7.02 -22.85
N LYS A 161 -12.24 -7.62 -23.99
CA LYS A 161 -10.90 -8.05 -24.33
C LYS A 161 -10.64 -7.82 -25.82
N SER A 162 -9.63 -7.01 -26.11
CA SER A 162 -9.09 -6.81 -27.46
C SER A 162 -7.56 -6.84 -27.40
N THR A 163 -6.91 -6.66 -28.56
CA THR A 163 -5.46 -6.52 -28.64
C THR A 163 -4.95 -5.30 -27.89
N ASP A 164 -5.71 -4.22 -27.92
CA ASP A 164 -5.25 -2.90 -27.44
C ASP A 164 -5.91 -2.46 -26.13
N LEU A 165 -7.00 -3.11 -25.72
CA LEU A 165 -7.72 -2.75 -24.51
C LEU A 165 -8.34 -3.98 -23.84
N ASN A 166 -8.06 -4.16 -22.57
CA ASN A 166 -8.72 -5.15 -21.72
C ASN A 166 -9.39 -4.44 -20.55
N LEU A 167 -10.65 -4.74 -20.30
CA LEU A 167 -11.42 -4.20 -19.19
C LEU A 167 -11.95 -5.33 -18.31
N SER A 168 -11.85 -5.13 -17.01
CA SER A 168 -12.42 -6.06 -16.02
C SER A 168 -13.13 -5.27 -14.94
N PHE A 169 -14.24 -5.76 -14.46
CA PHE A 169 -14.81 -5.24 -13.23
C PHE A 169 -14.45 -6.14 -12.04
N GLY A 170 -14.41 -5.58 -10.86
CA GLY A 170 -14.15 -6.31 -9.62
C GLY A 170 -15.09 -5.88 -8.51
N VAL A 171 -15.38 -6.83 -7.64
CA VAL A 171 -16.09 -6.60 -6.38
C VAL A 171 -15.20 -7.16 -5.27
N SER A 172 -14.94 -6.38 -4.23
CA SER A 172 -14.26 -6.89 -3.05
C SER A 172 -14.99 -6.53 -1.76
N ALA A 173 -14.81 -7.36 -0.75
CA ALA A 173 -15.27 -7.11 0.61
C ALA A 173 -14.10 -7.36 1.56
N ILE A 174 -13.89 -6.42 2.47
CA ILE A 174 -12.81 -6.44 3.46
C ILE A 174 -13.43 -6.19 4.82
N ARG A 175 -12.98 -6.98 5.80
CA ARG A 175 -13.20 -6.70 7.22
C ARG A 175 -11.86 -6.73 7.91
N ALA A 176 -11.56 -5.68 8.68
CA ALA A 176 -10.35 -5.57 9.50
C ALA A 176 -10.72 -5.17 10.92
N SER A 177 -10.05 -5.76 11.90
CA SER A 177 -10.09 -5.30 13.28
C SER A 177 -8.82 -4.54 13.61
N TYR A 178 -8.91 -3.60 14.52
CA TYR A 178 -7.79 -2.78 14.99
C TYR A 178 -7.91 -2.60 16.50
N ILE A 179 -6.83 -2.92 17.21
CA ILE A 179 -6.73 -2.66 18.66
C ILE A 179 -5.38 -1.97 18.90
N GLU A 180 -5.30 -0.81 19.53
CA GLU A 180 -4.05 -0.13 19.88
C GLU A 180 -4.03 0.20 21.38
N ASN A 181 -2.88 -0.06 22.00
CA ASN A 181 -2.58 0.36 23.34
C ASN A 181 -1.52 1.46 23.31
N ARG A 182 -1.71 2.52 24.05
CA ARG A 182 -0.74 3.62 24.22
C ARG A 182 -0.28 3.71 25.66
N SER A 183 0.97 4.08 25.86
CA SER A 183 1.53 4.32 27.19
C SER A 183 1.00 5.62 27.85
N ILE A 184 0.36 6.50 27.07
CA ILE A 184 -0.24 7.73 27.60
C ILE A 184 -1.63 7.43 28.17
N THR A 185 -1.80 7.66 29.46
CA THR A 185 -3.12 7.61 30.09
C THR A 185 -3.95 8.81 29.63
N ILE A 186 -5.01 8.55 28.89
CA ILE A 186 -5.99 9.57 28.53
C ILE A 186 -6.85 9.86 29.77
N SER A 187 -6.96 11.13 30.14
CA SER A 187 -7.72 11.52 31.33
C SER A 187 -9.18 11.06 31.20
N GLY A 188 -9.62 10.21 32.12
CA GLY A 188 -10.99 9.69 32.19
C GLY A 188 -11.17 8.27 31.66
N THR A 189 -10.11 7.58 31.19
CA THR A 189 -10.16 6.17 30.79
C THR A 189 -9.77 5.25 31.93
N ALA A 190 -10.35 4.04 31.94
CA ALA A 190 -9.95 3.01 32.90
C ALA A 190 -8.55 2.48 32.56
N PRO A 191 -7.70 2.15 33.55
CA PRO A 191 -6.41 1.51 33.28
C PRO A 191 -6.58 0.22 32.45
N GLY A 192 -5.79 0.10 31.35
CA GLY A 192 -5.83 -1.07 30.47
C GLY A 192 -6.88 -1.01 29.36
N THR A 193 -7.62 0.09 29.23
CA THR A 193 -8.51 0.31 28.07
C THR A 193 -7.65 0.59 26.83
N PRO A 194 -7.87 -0.10 25.70
CA PRO A 194 -7.18 0.21 24.46
C PRO A 194 -7.44 1.66 24.00
N ALA A 195 -6.43 2.33 23.44
CA ALA A 195 -6.57 3.66 22.87
C ALA A 195 -7.42 3.64 21.59
N THR A 196 -7.44 2.48 20.91
CA THR A 196 -8.32 2.20 19.77
C THR A 196 -8.76 0.75 19.83
N ASP A 197 -10.04 0.50 19.65
CA ASP A 197 -10.65 -0.82 19.48
C ASP A 197 -11.81 -0.67 18.49
N LYS A 198 -11.56 -1.04 17.23
CA LYS A 198 -12.53 -0.81 16.16
C LYS A 198 -12.53 -1.90 15.10
N ILE A 199 -13.64 -2.00 14.40
CA ILE A 199 -13.83 -2.86 13.24
C ILE A 199 -14.16 -1.98 12.04
N ASN A 200 -13.37 -2.11 10.99
CA ASN A 200 -13.61 -1.51 9.70
C ASN A 200 -14.12 -2.57 8.73
N GLN A 201 -15.24 -2.28 8.06
CA GLN A 201 -15.82 -3.14 7.02
C GLN A 201 -16.02 -2.31 5.77
N ARG A 202 -15.58 -2.83 4.60
CA ARG A 202 -15.65 -2.10 3.33
C ARG A 202 -15.96 -3.02 2.18
N ALA A 203 -16.80 -2.54 1.28
CA ALA A 203 -16.99 -3.11 -0.04
C ALA A 203 -16.47 -2.15 -1.11
N ASP A 204 -15.80 -2.70 -2.13
CA ASP A 204 -15.28 -1.92 -3.26
C ASP A 204 -15.89 -2.42 -4.56
N LEU A 205 -16.32 -1.48 -5.41
CA LEU A 205 -16.58 -1.72 -6.83
C LEU A 205 -15.42 -1.15 -7.64
N SER A 206 -14.81 -1.95 -8.50
CA SER A 206 -13.59 -1.60 -9.20
C SER A 206 -13.69 -1.80 -10.69
N LEU A 207 -13.15 -0.87 -11.46
CA LEU A 207 -12.85 -1.00 -12.87
C LEU A 207 -11.35 -1.15 -13.05
N TYR A 208 -10.92 -2.25 -13.67
CA TYR A 208 -9.54 -2.47 -14.08
C TYR A 208 -9.43 -2.29 -15.58
N PHE A 209 -8.37 -1.63 -16.01
CA PHE A 209 -8.06 -1.51 -17.43
C PHE A 209 -6.58 -1.75 -17.70
N ASN A 210 -6.32 -2.31 -18.86
CA ASN A 210 -4.98 -2.47 -19.43
C ASN A 210 -5.08 -2.12 -20.92
N SER A 211 -4.35 -1.09 -21.34
CA SER A 211 -4.35 -0.61 -22.71
C SER A 211 -2.96 -0.51 -23.27
N TYR A 212 -2.86 -0.71 -24.60
CA TYR A 212 -1.65 -0.51 -25.37
C TYR A 212 -1.93 0.49 -26.47
N ASP A 213 -1.02 1.42 -26.67
CA ASP A 213 -1.13 2.44 -27.70
C ASP A 213 0.25 2.79 -28.28
N LYS A 214 0.27 3.62 -29.32
CA LYS A 214 1.46 4.10 -30.00
C LYS A 214 1.49 5.63 -30.07
N VAL A 215 1.14 6.30 -28.97
CA VAL A 215 1.05 7.76 -28.95
C VAL A 215 2.40 8.40 -29.28
N PHE A 216 3.50 7.94 -28.69
CA PHE A 216 4.86 8.36 -29.11
C PHE A 216 5.58 7.25 -29.85
N ASN A 217 5.66 6.05 -29.29
CA ASN A 217 6.26 4.89 -29.94
C ASN A 217 5.48 3.62 -29.55
N GLN A 218 5.67 3.14 -28.34
CA GLN A 218 4.96 2.01 -27.77
C GLN A 218 4.67 2.30 -26.31
N ALA A 219 3.42 2.20 -25.91
CA ALA A 219 3.02 2.45 -24.52
C ALA A 219 2.08 1.38 -23.97
N GLY A 220 2.28 1.07 -22.69
CA GLY A 220 1.34 0.29 -21.92
C GLY A 220 0.80 1.11 -20.77
N THR A 221 -0.52 1.12 -20.62
CA THR A 221 -1.19 1.79 -19.50
C THR A 221 -2.01 0.77 -18.73
N THR A 222 -1.80 0.67 -17.43
CA THR A 222 -2.64 -0.13 -16.53
C THR A 222 -3.27 0.74 -15.48
N GLY A 223 -4.47 0.42 -15.05
CA GLY A 223 -5.09 1.17 -13.99
C GLY A 223 -6.24 0.44 -13.30
N LYS A 224 -6.58 1.01 -12.16
CA LYS A 224 -7.70 0.63 -11.34
C LYS A 224 -8.39 1.89 -10.83
N ILE A 225 -9.71 1.95 -10.98
CA ILE A 225 -10.56 2.95 -10.32
C ILE A 225 -11.52 2.18 -9.44
N SER A 226 -11.67 2.62 -8.19
CA SER A 226 -12.57 1.96 -7.24
C SER A 226 -13.45 2.97 -6.54
N PHE A 227 -14.72 2.66 -6.42
CA PHE A 227 -15.61 3.25 -5.44
C PHE A 227 -15.68 2.32 -4.23
N SER A 228 -15.47 2.89 -3.05
CA SER A 228 -15.50 2.17 -1.78
C SER A 228 -16.61 2.72 -0.91
N LYS A 229 -17.36 1.84 -0.28
CA LYS A 229 -18.29 2.18 0.79
C LYS A 229 -18.06 1.23 1.96
N GLY A 230 -18.02 1.80 3.15
CA GLY A 230 -17.75 1.03 4.36
C GLY A 230 -18.39 1.62 5.60
N ASP A 231 -18.11 0.97 6.70
CA ASP A 231 -18.52 1.37 8.02
C ASP A 231 -17.39 1.11 9.02
N ASN A 232 -17.19 2.05 9.94
CA ASN A 232 -16.16 2.02 10.95
C ASN A 232 -16.80 2.03 12.32
N ASN A 233 -16.81 0.89 12.99
CA ASN A 233 -17.45 0.71 14.30
C ASN A 233 -16.39 0.67 15.38
N ALA A 234 -16.39 1.67 16.27
CA ALA A 234 -15.59 1.64 17.51
C ALA A 234 -16.34 0.90 18.60
N ASN A 235 -15.65 -0.01 19.29
CA ASN A 235 -16.20 -0.73 20.43
C ASN A 235 -16.32 0.18 21.65
N HIS A 236 -15.45 1.20 21.75
CA HIS A 236 -15.42 2.18 22.85
C HIS A 236 -15.31 3.59 22.28
N THR A 237 -16.44 4.25 22.05
CA THR A 237 -16.53 5.57 21.40
C THR A 237 -15.83 6.72 22.14
N LYS A 238 -15.49 6.56 23.42
CA LYS A 238 -14.78 7.59 24.21
C LYS A 238 -13.27 7.52 24.03
N ASP A 239 -12.76 6.40 23.52
CA ASP A 239 -11.33 6.06 23.54
C ASP A 239 -10.77 5.94 22.12
N ASP A 240 -11.62 6.05 21.09
CA ASP A 240 -11.17 5.98 19.70
C ASP A 240 -10.61 7.33 19.24
N LEU A 241 -9.29 7.41 19.24
CA LEU A 241 -8.53 8.56 18.71
C LEU A 241 -8.29 8.45 17.20
N GLY A 242 -8.80 7.39 16.56
CA GLY A 242 -8.51 7.06 15.16
C GLY A 242 -9.34 7.80 14.12
N GLY A 243 -10.25 8.69 14.53
CA GLY A 243 -11.07 9.50 13.64
C GLY A 243 -12.56 9.17 13.67
N PRO A 244 -13.34 9.60 12.66
CA PRO A 244 -14.79 9.48 12.66
C PRO A 244 -15.24 8.02 12.56
N THR A 245 -16.26 7.68 13.34
CA THR A 245 -16.95 6.40 13.29
C THR A 245 -18.17 6.46 12.37
N GLY A 246 -18.66 5.30 11.96
CA GLY A 246 -19.84 5.17 11.12
C GLY A 246 -19.53 5.01 9.63
N SER A 247 -20.52 5.29 8.82
CA SER A 247 -20.47 5.01 7.38
C SER A 247 -19.56 6.00 6.63
N PHE A 248 -18.71 5.48 5.78
CA PHE A 248 -17.83 6.29 4.92
C PHE A 248 -17.92 5.86 3.46
N SER A 249 -17.49 6.76 2.58
CA SER A 249 -17.33 6.46 1.15
C SER A 249 -16.20 7.27 0.53
N LYS A 250 -15.52 6.66 -0.45
CA LYS A 250 -14.41 7.27 -1.19
C LYS A 250 -14.25 6.71 -2.58
N VAL A 251 -13.57 7.47 -3.43
CA VAL A 251 -13.09 7.02 -4.74
C VAL A 251 -11.57 6.96 -4.71
N THR A 252 -11.00 5.90 -5.23
CA THR A 252 -9.55 5.77 -5.41
C THR A 252 -9.21 5.48 -6.86
N ALA A 253 -8.06 5.97 -7.33
CA ALA A 253 -7.56 5.69 -8.66
C ALA A 253 -6.05 5.41 -8.60
N GLN A 254 -5.61 4.42 -9.37
CA GLN A 254 -4.20 4.14 -9.60
C GLN A 254 -4.01 3.89 -11.10
N VAL A 255 -3.04 4.59 -11.69
CA VAL A 255 -2.71 4.46 -13.10
C VAL A 255 -1.21 4.42 -13.25
N ASN A 256 -0.72 3.46 -14.00
CA ASN A 256 0.69 3.34 -14.37
C ASN A 256 0.79 3.35 -15.89
N ARG A 257 1.68 4.16 -16.42
CA ARG A 257 2.01 4.21 -17.84
C ARG A 257 3.51 4.04 -18.03
N LEU A 258 3.87 3.12 -18.89
CA LEU A 258 5.23 2.94 -19.41
C LEU A 258 5.22 3.33 -20.88
N GLU A 259 5.96 4.37 -21.20
CA GLU A 259 6.14 4.89 -22.55
C GLU A 259 7.56 4.57 -23.02
N LYS A 260 7.69 3.84 -24.11
CA LYS A 260 8.99 3.58 -24.75
C LYS A 260 9.34 4.78 -25.62
N ILE A 261 10.35 5.56 -25.24
CA ILE A 261 10.81 6.73 -26.00
C ILE A 261 11.80 6.30 -27.07
N THR A 262 12.82 5.52 -26.68
CA THR A 262 13.80 4.90 -27.57
C THR A 262 14.00 3.44 -27.21
N GLU A 263 14.92 2.75 -27.87
CA GLU A 263 15.27 1.37 -27.49
C GLU A 263 15.92 1.28 -26.07
N GLN A 264 16.48 2.38 -25.59
CA GLN A 264 17.17 2.44 -24.30
C GLN A 264 16.44 3.29 -23.27
N ASP A 265 15.53 4.17 -23.70
CA ASP A 265 14.87 5.14 -22.84
C ASP A 265 13.39 4.86 -22.70
N ASN A 266 12.91 4.85 -21.47
CA ASN A 266 11.51 4.77 -21.12
C ASN A 266 11.11 5.95 -20.24
N LEU A 267 9.87 6.41 -20.37
CA LEU A 267 9.23 7.29 -19.41
C LEU A 267 8.18 6.48 -18.65
N TYR A 268 8.35 6.41 -17.35
CA TYR A 268 7.38 5.81 -16.46
C TYR A 268 6.60 6.91 -15.74
N ILE A 269 5.28 6.85 -15.81
CA ILE A 269 4.37 7.77 -15.12
C ILE A 269 3.47 6.94 -14.21
N ARG A 270 3.42 7.32 -12.95
CA ARG A 270 2.49 6.73 -11.97
C ARG A 270 1.62 7.81 -11.37
N PHE A 271 0.34 7.55 -11.31
CA PHE A 271 -0.66 8.33 -10.61
C PHE A 271 -1.33 7.47 -9.54
N LYS A 272 -1.48 8.00 -8.34
CA LYS A 272 -2.27 7.43 -7.26
C LYS A 272 -3.08 8.55 -6.63
N GLY A 273 -4.39 8.38 -6.50
CA GLY A 273 -5.27 9.39 -5.92
C GLY A 273 -6.39 8.78 -5.10
N GLN A 274 -6.87 9.56 -4.15
CA GLN A 274 -8.04 9.29 -3.32
C GLN A 274 -8.86 10.56 -3.19
N TYR A 275 -10.17 10.43 -3.32
CA TYR A 275 -11.14 11.47 -3.05
C TYR A 275 -12.17 10.92 -2.06
N ALA A 276 -12.22 11.51 -0.88
CA ALA A 276 -13.19 11.17 0.15
C ALA A 276 -14.52 11.87 -0.14
N LEU A 277 -15.61 11.16 -0.01
CA LEU A 277 -16.97 11.67 -0.10
C LEU A 277 -17.57 11.95 1.28
N THR A 278 -16.94 11.43 2.30
CA THR A 278 -17.23 11.62 3.72
C THR A 278 -15.91 11.73 4.48
N PRO A 279 -15.88 12.27 5.71
CA PRO A 279 -14.71 12.16 6.57
C PRO A 279 -14.26 10.73 6.73
N LEU A 280 -12.95 10.48 6.77
CA LEU A 280 -12.36 9.15 6.82
C LEU A 280 -11.66 8.91 8.17
N ASP A 281 -11.71 7.69 8.60
CA ASP A 281 -10.88 7.17 9.67
C ASP A 281 -9.42 7.01 9.22
N ALA A 282 -8.47 7.13 10.15
CA ALA A 282 -7.03 7.02 9.88
C ALA A 282 -6.63 5.74 9.09
N ALA A 283 -7.37 4.63 9.25
CA ALA A 283 -7.15 3.40 8.48
C ALA A 283 -7.53 3.52 6.99
N GLU A 284 -8.30 4.53 6.62
CA GLU A 284 -8.80 4.77 5.26
C GLU A 284 -8.22 6.03 4.60
N GLU A 285 -7.41 6.81 5.32
CA GLU A 285 -6.82 8.06 4.86
C GLU A 285 -5.66 7.88 3.86
N PHE A 286 -5.26 8.98 3.26
CA PHE A 286 -4.24 9.08 2.22
C PHE A 286 -2.95 9.71 2.75
N SER A 287 -1.80 9.11 2.45
CA SER A 287 -0.47 9.62 2.82
C SER A 287 0.31 10.07 1.59
N LEU A 288 1.09 11.16 1.72
CA LEU A 288 1.97 11.68 0.66
C LEU A 288 3.36 11.06 0.68
N GLY A 289 3.90 10.74 1.84
CA GLY A 289 5.28 10.27 1.96
C GLY A 289 5.45 8.77 1.68
N GLY A 290 6.70 8.36 1.55
CA GLY A 290 7.12 6.97 1.37
C GLY A 290 7.65 6.65 -0.02
N LEU A 291 8.34 5.52 -0.14
CA LEU A 291 9.10 5.10 -1.34
C LEU A 291 8.27 5.09 -2.63
N TYR A 292 6.97 4.84 -2.55
CA TYR A 292 6.06 4.76 -3.69
C TYR A 292 5.18 6.00 -3.86
N ASN A 293 5.41 7.02 -3.07
CA ASN A 293 4.72 8.30 -3.10
C ASN A 293 5.73 9.43 -3.38
N VAL A 294 5.83 10.46 -2.54
CA VAL A 294 6.90 11.47 -2.61
C VAL A 294 8.10 10.92 -1.81
N ARG A 295 9.10 10.39 -2.51
CA ARG A 295 10.09 9.39 -2.00
C ARG A 295 10.99 9.90 -0.90
N VAL A 296 11.29 11.18 -0.87
CA VAL A 296 12.19 11.80 0.11
C VAL A 296 11.54 11.92 1.49
N TYR A 297 10.21 11.93 1.54
CA TYR A 297 9.49 12.08 2.80
C TYR A 297 9.23 10.72 3.48
N PRO A 298 9.17 10.70 4.81
CA PRO A 298 8.88 9.48 5.54
C PRO A 298 7.48 8.93 5.24
N ASN A 299 7.28 7.65 5.51
CA ASN A 299 5.94 7.06 5.48
C ASN A 299 5.00 7.84 6.41
N SER A 300 3.73 7.91 6.09
CA SER A 300 2.72 8.69 6.82
C SER A 300 2.95 10.20 6.85
N GLU A 301 3.87 10.76 6.04
CA GLU A 301 3.96 12.20 5.87
C GLU A 301 2.76 12.71 5.09
N GLY A 302 2.12 13.75 5.61
CA GLY A 302 0.97 14.41 5.01
C GLY A 302 -0.25 14.35 5.91
N GLY A 303 -0.77 15.51 6.34
CA GLY A 303 -1.93 15.59 7.22
C GLY A 303 -1.61 15.87 8.69
N GLY A 304 -0.38 15.87 9.09
CA GLY A 304 0.02 16.06 10.50
C GLY A 304 0.07 14.73 11.25
N ALA A 305 -0.51 14.65 12.44
CA ALA A 305 -0.55 13.42 13.24
C ALA A 305 -1.40 12.32 12.57
N ASP A 306 -2.38 12.72 11.78
CA ASP A 306 -3.21 11.88 10.95
C ASP A 306 -2.80 12.08 9.49
N ASN A 307 -3.17 11.17 8.60
CA ASN A 307 -3.01 11.36 7.16
C ASN A 307 -4.08 12.35 6.64
N ALA A 308 -4.50 12.24 5.41
CA ALA A 308 -5.48 13.13 4.83
C ALA A 308 -6.67 12.35 4.22
N ASP A 309 -7.86 12.93 4.29
CA ASP A 309 -9.05 12.38 3.65
C ASP A 309 -8.87 12.22 2.13
N SER A 310 -8.34 13.25 1.49
CA SER A 310 -8.18 13.28 0.03
C SER A 310 -6.76 13.67 -0.38
N GLY A 311 -6.32 13.15 -1.52
CA GLY A 311 -5.02 13.53 -2.06
C GLY A 311 -4.66 12.78 -3.32
N PHE A 312 -3.56 13.19 -3.93
CA PHE A 312 -2.95 12.45 -5.03
C PHE A 312 -1.43 12.61 -5.05
N VAL A 313 -0.79 11.63 -5.66
CA VAL A 313 0.63 11.65 -6.00
C VAL A 313 0.77 11.32 -7.48
N ILE A 314 1.65 12.03 -8.15
CA ILE A 314 2.12 11.70 -9.49
C ILE A 314 3.64 11.60 -9.47
N ASN A 315 4.16 10.51 -10.02
CA ASN A 315 5.58 10.25 -10.16
C ASN A 315 5.93 10.20 -11.65
N PHE A 316 6.98 10.91 -12.03
CA PHE A 316 7.60 10.83 -13.35
C PHE A 316 8.99 10.24 -13.18
N GLU A 317 9.33 9.27 -14.01
CA GLU A 317 10.62 8.61 -13.97
C GLU A 317 11.13 8.39 -15.39
N LEU A 318 12.22 9.06 -15.73
CA LEU A 318 12.92 8.86 -17.00
C LEU A 318 14.03 7.83 -16.79
N GLU A 319 13.86 6.68 -17.39
CA GLU A 319 14.75 5.53 -17.27
C GLU A 319 15.64 5.41 -18.51
N ARG A 320 16.91 5.05 -18.32
CA ARG A 320 17.85 4.70 -19.37
C ARG A 320 18.61 3.43 -19.05
N MET A 321 18.62 2.49 -19.98
CA MET A 321 19.51 1.33 -19.92
C MET A 321 20.93 1.76 -20.29
N LEU A 322 21.84 1.80 -19.32
CA LEU A 322 23.26 2.11 -19.52
C LEU A 322 24.01 0.91 -20.08
N THR A 323 23.66 -0.27 -19.61
CA THR A 323 24.14 -1.57 -20.09
C THR A 323 22.97 -2.54 -20.10
N LYS A 324 23.20 -3.79 -20.50
CA LYS A 324 22.16 -4.84 -20.43
C LYS A 324 21.66 -5.08 -19.00
N ASN A 325 22.45 -4.77 -17.99
CA ASN A 325 22.20 -5.11 -16.60
C ASN A 325 22.13 -3.88 -15.67
N ILE A 326 22.39 -2.68 -16.19
CA ILE A 326 22.39 -1.45 -15.37
C ILE A 326 21.41 -0.46 -15.98
N LYS A 327 20.44 -0.05 -15.20
CA LYS A 327 19.47 0.99 -15.50
C LYS A 327 19.73 2.19 -14.60
N ALA A 328 19.87 3.39 -15.18
CA ALA A 328 19.82 4.65 -14.45
C ALA A 328 18.44 5.29 -14.64
N PHE A 329 18.01 6.06 -13.65
CA PHE A 329 16.78 6.84 -13.78
C PHE A 329 16.88 8.18 -13.04
N ALA A 330 16.19 9.17 -13.60
CA ALA A 330 15.92 10.44 -12.94
C ALA A 330 14.44 10.56 -12.68
N PHE A 331 14.05 11.13 -11.54
CA PHE A 331 12.64 11.21 -11.18
C PHE A 331 12.24 12.57 -10.61
N TYR A 332 10.95 12.85 -10.71
CA TYR A 332 10.26 13.96 -10.07
C TYR A 332 8.94 13.46 -9.50
N ASP A 333 8.73 13.69 -8.20
CA ASP A 333 7.51 13.33 -7.51
C ASP A 333 6.77 14.59 -7.06
N PHE A 334 5.45 14.59 -7.25
CA PHE A 334 4.56 15.64 -6.79
C PHE A 334 3.36 15.02 -6.09
N GLY A 335 3.05 15.51 -4.89
CA GLY A 335 1.86 15.10 -4.16
C GLY A 335 1.13 16.29 -3.58
N LYS A 336 -0.21 16.20 -3.53
CA LYS A 336 -1.11 17.19 -2.94
C LYS A 336 -2.14 16.48 -2.08
N ILE A 337 -2.46 17.08 -0.92
CA ILE A 337 -3.50 16.57 -0.02
C ILE A 337 -4.48 17.66 0.37
N SER A 338 -5.66 17.20 0.81
CA SER A 338 -6.65 17.91 1.61
C SER A 338 -6.85 17.14 2.90
N ILE A 339 -6.46 17.71 4.04
CA ILE A 339 -6.46 17.01 5.34
C ILE A 339 -7.87 16.58 5.68
N TYR A 340 -8.79 17.51 5.66
CA TYR A 340 -10.21 17.27 5.91
C TYR A 340 -11.02 17.56 4.65
N GLU A 341 -11.79 16.58 4.19
CA GLU A 341 -12.72 16.73 3.07
C GLU A 341 -14.13 16.95 3.61
N ASN A 342 -14.93 17.70 2.84
CA ASN A 342 -16.33 18.00 3.16
C ASN A 342 -16.59 18.77 4.49
N TYR A 343 -15.57 19.28 5.13
CA TYR A 343 -15.76 20.17 6.27
C TYR A 343 -16.19 21.58 5.87
N GLY A 344 -16.15 21.91 4.58
CA GLY A 344 -16.56 23.21 4.04
C GLY A 344 -15.89 24.38 4.76
N ASP A 345 -16.62 25.49 4.88
CA ASP A 345 -16.26 26.63 5.73
C ASP A 345 -16.69 26.48 7.20
N SER A 346 -16.97 25.23 7.67
CA SER A 346 -17.41 25.02 9.04
C SER A 346 -16.35 25.51 10.04
N THR A 347 -16.83 26.17 11.08
CA THR A 347 -15.97 26.71 12.14
C THR A 347 -15.19 25.63 12.87
N GLU A 348 -15.72 24.41 12.90
CA GLU A 348 -15.11 23.24 13.56
C GLU A 348 -13.86 22.73 12.82
N ALA A 349 -13.89 22.65 11.49
CA ALA A 349 -12.72 22.27 10.72
C ALA A 349 -11.61 23.31 10.80
N LYS A 350 -11.94 24.59 10.84
CA LYS A 350 -10.95 25.67 11.02
C LYS A 350 -10.38 25.69 12.44
N SER A 351 -11.13 25.27 13.45
CA SER A 351 -10.67 25.22 14.83
C SER A 351 -9.77 24.02 15.15
N SER A 352 -9.79 22.98 14.31
CA SER A 352 -8.92 21.82 14.45
C SER A 352 -7.51 21.99 13.86
N LEU A 353 -7.26 23.07 13.09
CA LEU A 353 -5.94 23.42 12.57
C LEU A 353 -5.34 24.62 13.34
N PRO A 354 -4.02 24.63 13.62
CA PRO A 354 -3.06 23.55 13.36
C PRO A 354 -3.25 22.36 14.29
N ILE A 355 -3.06 21.16 13.75
CA ILE A 355 -3.03 19.93 14.55
C ILE A 355 -1.90 20.05 15.59
N SER A 356 -2.17 19.65 16.82
CA SER A 356 -1.21 19.77 17.92
C SER A 356 0.17 19.19 17.57
N GLY A 357 1.22 19.99 17.75
CA GLY A 357 2.60 19.61 17.40
C GLY A 357 3.00 19.82 15.94
N PHE A 358 2.10 20.33 15.08
CA PHE A 358 2.36 20.61 13.65
C PHE A 358 2.13 22.08 13.31
N LYS A 359 2.78 22.56 12.23
CA LYS A 359 2.78 23.98 11.87
C LYS A 359 1.68 24.41 10.93
N THR A 360 1.13 23.49 10.14
CA THR A 360 0.19 23.86 9.11
C THR A 360 -1.14 24.33 9.69
N ASN A 361 -1.58 25.49 9.22
CA ASN A 361 -2.94 26.01 9.41
C ASN A 361 -3.74 25.94 8.11
N LYS A 362 -3.23 25.22 7.10
CA LYS A 362 -3.86 25.07 5.78
C LYS A 362 -4.39 23.66 5.62
N ASN A 363 -5.65 23.54 5.28
CA ASN A 363 -6.24 22.23 4.97
C ASN A 363 -5.62 21.57 3.73
N THR A 364 -5.05 22.35 2.80
CA THR A 364 -4.49 21.82 1.57
C THR A 364 -3.05 22.29 1.39
N TYR A 365 -2.16 21.32 1.08
CA TYR A 365 -0.79 21.64 0.71
C TYR A 365 -0.18 20.57 -0.22
N ASN A 366 1.05 20.79 -0.69
CA ASN A 366 1.77 19.88 -1.57
C ASN A 366 3.18 19.61 -1.06
N LEU A 367 3.70 18.43 -1.43
CA LEU A 367 5.08 18.03 -1.27
C LEU A 367 5.68 17.68 -2.63
N LYS A 368 6.99 17.88 -2.76
CA LYS A 368 7.72 17.61 -4.01
C LYS A 368 9.10 17.11 -3.71
N ASP A 369 9.60 16.28 -4.58
CA ASP A 369 11.02 15.94 -4.61
C ASP A 369 11.49 15.65 -6.05
N SER A 370 12.78 15.48 -6.17
CA SER A 370 13.44 14.96 -7.37
C SER A 370 14.67 14.17 -6.97
N GLY A 371 15.15 13.32 -7.85
CA GLY A 371 16.33 12.55 -7.56
C GLY A 371 16.80 11.70 -8.71
N LEU A 372 17.80 10.88 -8.39
CA LEU A 372 18.45 9.96 -9.31
C LEU A 372 18.51 8.57 -8.69
N GLY A 373 18.55 7.54 -9.52
CA GLY A 373 18.75 6.19 -9.01
C GLY A 373 19.41 5.28 -10.03
N LEU A 374 19.87 4.15 -9.51
CA LEU A 374 20.46 3.05 -10.26
C LEU A 374 19.79 1.75 -9.86
N GLU A 375 19.54 0.90 -10.84
CA GLU A 375 19.16 -0.50 -10.65
C GLU A 375 20.21 -1.36 -11.36
N TRP A 376 20.76 -2.31 -10.64
CA TRP A 376 21.73 -3.28 -11.18
C TRP A 376 21.20 -4.69 -11.02
N GLU A 377 20.97 -5.37 -12.14
CA GLU A 377 20.68 -6.79 -12.17
C GLU A 377 21.99 -7.58 -12.18
N ALA A 378 22.48 -7.88 -10.98
CA ALA A 378 23.78 -8.53 -10.77
C ALA A 378 23.82 -9.98 -11.31
N MET A 379 22.70 -10.68 -11.22
CA MET A 379 22.46 -12.04 -11.73
C MET A 379 20.99 -12.11 -12.18
N PRO A 380 20.59 -13.09 -12.98
CA PRO A 380 19.20 -13.30 -13.32
C PRO A 380 18.30 -13.26 -12.08
N ASN A 381 17.27 -12.42 -12.12
CA ASN A 381 16.31 -12.23 -11.04
C ASN A 381 16.87 -11.64 -9.72
N THR A 382 18.12 -11.16 -9.72
CA THR A 382 18.78 -10.55 -8.53
C THR A 382 19.06 -9.09 -8.82
N LYS A 383 18.41 -8.18 -8.09
CA LYS A 383 18.51 -6.74 -8.29
C LYS A 383 18.96 -6.02 -7.05
N PHE A 384 19.89 -5.11 -7.24
CA PHE A 384 20.24 -4.07 -6.29
C PHE A 384 19.75 -2.73 -6.80
N ASN A 385 19.18 -1.93 -5.94
CA ASN A 385 18.79 -0.58 -6.27
C ASN A 385 19.35 0.41 -5.25
N MET A 386 19.65 1.59 -5.75
CA MET A 386 20.06 2.74 -4.96
C MET A 386 19.38 3.96 -5.53
N LEU A 387 18.85 4.82 -4.69
CA LEU A 387 18.34 6.11 -5.09
C LEU A 387 18.78 7.21 -4.12
N TRP A 388 18.99 8.40 -4.67
CA TRP A 388 19.11 9.64 -3.95
C TRP A 388 17.93 10.54 -4.28
N ALA A 389 17.27 11.07 -3.27
CA ALA A 389 16.13 11.98 -3.38
C ALA A 389 16.40 13.29 -2.63
N HIS A 390 15.96 14.40 -3.19
CA HIS A 390 16.12 15.74 -2.65
C HIS A 390 14.77 16.47 -2.54
N LYS A 391 14.47 17.03 -1.35
CA LYS A 391 13.25 17.81 -1.11
C LYS A 391 13.24 19.10 -1.91
N LEU A 392 12.17 19.35 -2.66
CA LEU A 392 11.95 20.57 -3.40
C LEU A 392 10.97 21.47 -2.63
N GLY A 393 11.50 22.57 -2.08
CA GLY A 393 10.73 23.50 -1.27
C GLY A 393 10.64 23.11 0.20
N ASN A 394 9.64 23.62 0.88
CA ASN A 394 9.39 23.38 2.30
C ASN A 394 8.19 22.44 2.49
N ASN A 395 8.22 21.66 3.56
CA ASN A 395 7.07 20.90 4.02
C ASN A 395 6.14 21.79 4.86
N PRO A 396 4.95 22.17 4.38
CA PRO A 396 4.01 22.98 5.18
C PRO A 396 3.46 22.19 6.37
N GLY A 397 3.32 20.86 6.24
CA GLY A 397 2.80 19.96 7.27
C GLY A 397 3.82 19.55 8.33
N ARG A 398 5.04 20.12 8.32
CA ARG A 398 6.09 19.77 9.27
C ARG A 398 5.71 20.06 10.72
N ARG A 399 6.38 19.41 11.63
CA ARG A 399 6.26 19.59 13.08
C ARG A 399 6.68 21.01 13.50
N THR A 400 6.31 21.41 14.70
CA THR A 400 6.65 22.73 15.28
C THR A 400 8.17 22.91 15.48
N ASP A 401 8.93 21.84 15.63
CA ASP A 401 10.39 21.81 15.70
C ASP A 401 11.08 21.89 14.32
N ASN A 402 10.34 22.06 13.22
CA ASN A 402 10.76 22.05 11.82
C ASN A 402 11.16 20.70 11.25
N SER A 403 10.95 19.60 11.95
CA SER A 403 11.15 18.26 11.43
C SER A 403 9.89 17.75 10.66
N ASP A 404 10.09 16.71 9.87
CA ASP A 404 9.01 15.93 9.26
C ASP A 404 8.27 15.08 10.30
N PHE A 405 7.28 14.31 9.87
CA PHE A 405 6.49 13.45 10.75
C PHE A 405 7.36 12.52 11.62
N ASP A 406 8.39 11.91 11.06
CA ASP A 406 9.33 11.00 11.75
C ASP A 406 10.48 11.71 12.49
N ARG A 407 10.38 13.03 12.69
CA ARG A 407 11.38 13.92 13.29
C ARG A 407 12.70 14.04 12.50
N THR A 408 12.72 13.66 11.23
CA THR A 408 13.85 14.00 10.36
C THR A 408 13.77 15.44 9.88
N SER A 409 14.92 16.07 9.67
CA SER A 409 15.01 17.43 9.11
C SER A 409 15.90 17.50 7.87
N THR A 410 16.41 16.35 7.41
CA THR A 410 17.30 16.28 6.24
C THR A 410 16.53 16.64 4.96
N LYS A 411 17.23 17.34 4.05
CA LYS A 411 16.70 17.61 2.71
C LYS A 411 16.94 16.46 1.74
N ASP A 412 17.92 15.64 2.05
CA ASP A 412 18.39 14.56 1.20
C ASP A 412 18.16 13.21 1.86
N LEU A 413 17.84 12.23 1.05
CA LEU A 413 17.62 10.84 1.46
C LEU A 413 18.30 9.93 0.46
N ILE A 414 19.07 8.96 0.96
CA ILE A 414 19.61 7.86 0.16
C ILE A 414 18.91 6.60 0.61
N ARG A 415 18.48 5.78 -0.35
CA ARG A 415 17.83 4.49 -0.11
C ARG A 415 18.53 3.38 -0.85
N PHE A 416 18.55 2.21 -0.23
CA PHE A 416 19.08 0.98 -0.79
C PHE A 416 18.02 -0.11 -0.77
N GLY A 417 18.11 -1.01 -1.74
CA GLY A 417 17.26 -2.18 -1.78
C GLY A 417 17.91 -3.33 -2.49
N PHE A 418 17.53 -4.52 -2.07
CA PHE A 418 17.88 -5.80 -2.65
C PHE A 418 16.62 -6.58 -2.94
N THR A 419 16.55 -7.21 -4.11
CA THR A 419 15.43 -8.08 -4.47
C THR A 419 15.95 -9.32 -5.19
N GLN A 420 15.53 -10.48 -4.73
CA GLN A 420 15.75 -11.78 -5.37
C GLN A 420 14.40 -12.41 -5.69
N GLN A 421 14.22 -12.84 -6.93
CA GLN A 421 13.07 -13.66 -7.36
C GLN A 421 13.54 -15.09 -7.68
N PHE A 422 12.70 -16.07 -7.49
CA PHE A 422 12.99 -17.49 -7.78
C PHE A 422 11.75 -18.26 -8.17
#